data_fd1d89e317ad01025f4bb48dd4182e4f
#
_entry.id   fd1d89e317ad01025f4bb48dd4182e4f
#
_cell.length_a   1.000
_cell.length_b   1.000
_cell.length_c   1.000
_cell.angle_alpha   90.00
_cell.angle_beta   90.00
_cell.angle_gamma   90.00
#
_symmetry.space_group_name_H-M   'P 1'
#
loop_
_entity.id
_entity.type
_entity.pdbx_description
1 polymer ?
#
loop_
_entity_poly.entity_id
_entity_poly.type
_entity_poly.pdbx_seq_one_letter_code
_entity_poly.pdbx_strand_id
1 'polypeptide(L)'
;PSAASLYLQSAKPSAGYLFASDLSELFLDADTPVDFLYLNDYRNPALLEEVFNICSRRTTPNSLFVVHGICYSKAMKNLWKQLQNDERVGITFDLYDAGLLFFDTTKIKQHYIVNF
;
A
#
# COMPACT_ATOMS: atom_id res chain seq x y z
N PRO A 1 12.74 15.90 -5.74
CA PRO A 1 12.32 15.12 -5.05
C PRO A 1 10.94 14.96 -5.06
N SER A 2 10.48 14.06 -5.61
CA SER A 2 9.14 13.74 -5.47
C SER A 2 8.85 13.51 -4.04
N ALA A 3 7.89 14.15 -3.56
CA ALA A 3 7.40 13.86 -2.26
C ALA A 3 6.85 12.44 -2.20
N ALA A 4 6.58 11.86 -3.33
CA ALA A 4 6.04 10.54 -3.36
C ALA A 4 7.15 9.53 -3.21
N SER A 5 7.55 9.24 -2.01
CA SER A 5 8.52 8.21 -1.84
C SER A 5 7.83 6.90 -1.70
N LEU A 6 8.25 5.99 -2.52
CA LEU A 6 7.67 4.69 -2.59
C LEU A 6 8.77 3.69 -2.39
N TYR A 7 8.66 2.90 -1.33
CA TYR A 7 9.60 1.84 -1.08
C TYR A 7 8.96 0.54 -1.50
N LEU A 8 9.52 -0.05 -2.54
CA LEU A 8 9.04 -1.31 -3.05
C LEU A 8 10.08 -2.38 -2.78
N GLN A 9 9.71 -3.38 -2.01
CA GLN A 9 10.55 -4.53 -1.80
C GLN A 9 9.84 -5.73 -2.37
N SER A 10 10.45 -6.40 -3.30
CA SER A 10 9.95 -7.66 -3.79
C SER A 10 10.64 -8.78 -3.01
N ALA A 11 10.25 -10.01 -3.26
CA ALA A 11 10.91 -11.17 -2.66
C ALA A 11 12.36 -11.28 -3.08
N LYS A 12 12.77 -10.58 -4.11
CA LYS A 12 14.15 -10.64 -4.59
C LYS A 12 15.02 -9.73 -3.75
N PRO A 13 16.16 -10.20 -3.27
CA PRO A 13 17.04 -9.38 -2.43
C PRO A 13 17.54 -8.11 -3.09
N SER A 14 17.55 -8.08 -4.41
CA SER A 14 18.02 -6.92 -5.15
C SER A 14 16.99 -5.83 -5.30
N ALA A 15 15.79 -6.04 -4.73
CA ALA A 15 14.76 -5.04 -4.86
C ALA A 15 15.20 -3.76 -4.20
N GLY A 16 15.04 -2.67 -4.87
CA GLY A 16 15.40 -1.36 -4.39
C GLY A 16 14.19 -0.53 -4.08
N TYR A 17 14.45 0.76 -3.92
CA TYR A 17 13.39 1.72 -3.67
C TYR A 17 12.97 2.32 -5.00
N LEU A 18 11.66 2.48 -5.18
CA LEU A 18 11.11 3.12 -6.35
C LEU A 18 10.40 4.40 -5.94
N PHE A 19 10.52 5.41 -6.76
CA PHE A 19 9.78 6.64 -6.55
C PHE A 19 8.57 6.65 -7.49
N ALA A 20 7.60 7.47 -7.18
CA ALA A 20 6.40 7.54 -8.00
C ALA A 20 6.70 7.90 -9.46
N SER A 21 7.78 8.63 -9.69
CA SER A 21 8.21 8.94 -11.04
C SER A 21 8.63 7.71 -11.83
N ASP A 22 8.87 6.59 -11.14
CA ASP A 22 9.31 5.37 -11.78
C ASP A 22 8.15 4.39 -11.99
N LEU A 23 6.94 4.90 -12.06
CA LEU A 23 5.76 4.06 -12.28
C LEU A 23 5.88 3.19 -13.54
N SER A 24 6.58 3.67 -14.56
CA SER A 24 6.77 2.88 -15.76
C SER A 24 7.51 1.58 -15.49
N GLU A 25 8.43 1.58 -14.53
CA GLU A 25 9.15 0.37 -14.16
C GLU A 25 8.23 -0.63 -13.47
N LEU A 26 7.26 -0.15 -12.72
CA LEU A 26 6.26 -1.02 -12.10
C LEU A 26 5.44 -1.75 -13.15
N PHE A 27 5.17 -1.10 -14.29
CA PHE A 27 4.45 -1.76 -15.35
C PHE A 27 5.33 -2.75 -16.12
N LEU A 28 6.61 -2.39 -16.32
CA LEU A 28 7.51 -3.24 -17.09
C LEU A 28 7.81 -4.56 -16.38
N ASP A 29 7.84 -4.53 -15.05
CA ASP A 29 8.13 -5.73 -14.26
C ASP A 29 6.84 -6.32 -13.70
N ALA A 30 5.87 -6.52 -14.56
CA ALA A 30 4.53 -6.93 -14.13
C ALA A 30 4.47 -8.32 -13.51
N ASP A 31 5.46 -9.16 -13.75
CA ASP A 31 5.45 -10.53 -13.23
C ASP A 31 6.10 -10.64 -11.85
N THR A 32 6.73 -9.58 -11.37
CA THR A 32 7.39 -9.63 -10.07
C THR A 32 6.37 -9.37 -8.96
N PRO A 33 6.23 -10.28 -8.00
CA PRO A 33 5.32 -10.05 -6.89
C PRO A 33 5.77 -8.87 -6.03
N VAL A 34 4.82 -8.14 -5.48
CA VAL A 34 5.10 -7.07 -4.55
C VAL A 34 4.84 -7.62 -3.15
N ASP A 35 5.91 -7.89 -2.40
CA ASP A 35 5.78 -8.44 -1.06
C ASP A 35 5.62 -7.36 0.00
N PHE A 36 6.24 -6.20 -0.21
CA PHE A 36 6.15 -5.11 0.74
C PHE A 36 6.11 -3.79 -0.02
N LEU A 37 5.19 -2.91 0.36
CA LEU A 37 5.07 -1.60 -0.24
C LEU A 37 4.85 -0.56 0.86
N TYR A 38 5.64 0.50 0.86
CA TYR A 38 5.47 1.58 1.82
C TYR A 38 5.01 2.83 1.07
N LEU A 39 3.78 3.23 1.33
CA LEU A 39 3.16 4.41 0.72
C LEU A 39 3.21 5.54 1.72
N ASN A 40 4.16 6.45 1.59
CA ASN A 40 4.35 7.50 2.57
C ASN A 40 4.10 8.92 2.07
N ASP A 41 3.65 9.10 0.83
CA ASP A 41 3.36 10.43 0.33
C ASP A 41 1.93 10.84 0.66
N TYR A 42 1.66 11.01 1.94
CA TYR A 42 0.32 11.32 2.43
C TYR A 42 -0.19 12.69 1.98
N ARG A 43 0.66 13.52 1.38
CA ARG A 43 0.23 14.79 0.81
C ARG A 43 -0.32 14.65 -0.60
N ASN A 44 -0.21 13.46 -1.16
CA ASN A 44 -0.66 13.20 -2.53
C ASN A 44 -1.49 11.91 -2.58
N PRO A 45 -2.69 11.91 -1.98
CA PRO A 45 -3.50 10.69 -1.91
C PRO A 45 -3.86 10.11 -3.27
N ALA A 46 -4.04 10.94 -4.27
CA ALA A 46 -4.36 10.45 -5.61
C ALA A 46 -3.23 9.58 -6.17
N LEU A 47 -1.98 9.96 -5.91
CA LEU A 47 -0.84 9.17 -6.33
C LEU A 47 -0.77 7.86 -5.55
N LEU A 48 -1.04 7.90 -4.25
CA LEU A 48 -1.03 6.68 -3.43
C LEU A 48 -2.08 5.71 -3.92
N GLU A 49 -3.26 6.21 -4.29
CA GLU A 49 -4.32 5.37 -4.82
C GLU A 49 -3.90 4.72 -6.14
N GLU A 50 -3.27 5.48 -7.01
CA GLU A 50 -2.80 4.96 -8.29
C GLU A 50 -1.76 3.87 -8.10
N VAL A 51 -0.78 4.10 -7.24
CA VAL A 51 0.25 3.11 -6.94
C VAL A 51 -0.34 1.86 -6.29
N PHE A 52 -1.29 2.05 -5.39
CA PHE A 52 -2.00 0.92 -4.78
C PHE A 52 -2.69 0.07 -5.84
N ASN A 53 -3.39 0.71 -6.77
CA ASN A 53 -4.10 -0.03 -7.82
C ASN A 53 -3.17 -0.83 -8.72
N ILE A 54 -1.98 -0.29 -9.00
CA ILE A 54 -1.01 -0.99 -9.81
C ILE A 54 -0.42 -2.17 -9.03
N CYS A 55 0.02 -1.93 -7.81
CA CYS A 55 0.74 -2.93 -7.04
C CYS A 55 -0.16 -4.01 -6.46
N SER A 56 -1.43 -3.69 -6.19
CA SER A 56 -2.36 -4.66 -5.61
C SER A 56 -2.67 -5.82 -6.55
N ARG A 57 -2.35 -5.68 -7.82
CA ARG A 57 -2.53 -6.77 -8.79
C ARG A 57 -1.40 -7.78 -8.75
N ARG A 58 -0.35 -7.51 -7.99
CA ARG A 58 0.83 -8.36 -7.90
C ARG A 58 1.08 -8.86 -6.51
N THR A 59 0.06 -8.89 -5.68
CA THR A 59 0.22 -9.31 -4.30
C THR A 59 0.06 -10.81 -4.16
N THR A 60 0.61 -11.35 -3.08
CA THR A 60 0.41 -12.71 -2.65
C THR A 60 -0.27 -12.65 -1.28
N PRO A 61 -0.74 -13.78 -0.74
CA PRO A 61 -1.31 -13.75 0.63
C PRO A 61 -0.34 -13.26 1.69
N ASN A 62 0.96 -13.24 1.41
CA ASN A 62 1.97 -12.78 2.36
C ASN A 62 2.36 -11.32 2.16
N SER A 63 1.74 -10.63 1.20
CA SER A 63 2.09 -9.25 0.92
C SER A 63 1.58 -8.31 2.02
N LEU A 64 2.37 -7.27 2.30
CA LEU A 64 2.02 -6.26 3.28
C LEU A 64 2.22 -4.88 2.66
N PHE A 65 1.18 -4.05 2.66
CA PHE A 65 1.30 -2.66 2.29
C PHE A 65 1.13 -1.80 3.53
N VAL A 66 1.98 -0.81 3.67
CA VAL A 66 1.90 0.15 4.78
C VAL A 66 1.57 1.52 4.19
N VAL A 67 0.51 2.14 4.71
CA VAL A 67 0.09 3.47 4.27
C VAL A 67 0.35 4.43 5.42
N HIS A 68 1.29 5.34 5.24
CA HIS A 68 1.63 6.32 6.27
C HIS A 68 0.69 7.53 6.17
N GLY A 69 0.38 8.13 7.30
CA GLY A 69 -0.40 9.38 7.32
C GLY A 69 -1.88 9.21 7.06
N ILE A 70 -2.46 8.09 7.46
CA ILE A 70 -3.88 7.81 7.21
C ILE A 70 -4.83 8.82 7.86
N CYS A 71 -4.36 9.57 8.87
CA CYS A 71 -5.15 10.59 9.53
C CYS A 71 -4.71 12.01 9.19
N TYR A 72 -3.79 12.16 8.24
CA TYR A 72 -3.19 13.45 7.92
C TYR A 72 -4.21 14.49 7.44
N SER A 73 -5.15 14.06 6.63
CA SER A 73 -6.14 14.96 6.02
C SER A 73 -7.45 14.21 5.81
N LYS A 74 -8.49 14.94 5.48
CA LYS A 74 -9.77 14.32 5.15
C LYS A 74 -9.62 13.41 3.92
N ALA A 75 -8.83 13.85 2.95
CA ALA A 75 -8.59 13.06 1.74
C ALA A 75 -7.89 11.73 2.09
N MET A 76 -6.92 11.76 2.99
CA MET A 76 -6.25 10.54 3.43
C MET A 76 -7.17 9.64 4.22
N LYS A 77 -8.03 10.20 5.08
CA LYS A 77 -9.01 9.40 5.82
C LYS A 77 -9.97 8.70 4.86
N ASN A 78 -10.40 9.40 3.82
CA ASN A 78 -11.28 8.82 2.82
C ASN A 78 -10.57 7.72 2.02
N LEU A 79 -9.32 7.95 1.65
CA LEU A 79 -8.52 6.95 0.96
C LEU A 79 -8.36 5.69 1.82
N TRP A 80 -8.05 5.88 3.11
CA TRP A 80 -7.87 4.75 4.03
C TRP A 80 -9.15 3.90 4.12
N LYS A 81 -10.31 4.54 4.21
CA LYS A 81 -11.58 3.83 4.23
C LYS A 81 -11.80 3.06 2.92
N GLN A 82 -11.47 3.68 1.81
CA GLN A 82 -11.60 3.05 0.51
C GLN A 82 -10.72 1.81 0.41
N LEU A 83 -9.48 1.89 0.88
CA LEU A 83 -8.55 0.77 0.85
C LEU A 83 -9.02 -0.37 1.75
N GLN A 84 -9.56 -0.05 2.92
CA GLN A 84 -10.10 -1.07 3.81
C GLN A 84 -11.22 -1.88 3.16
N ASN A 85 -12.01 -1.23 2.33
CA ASN A 85 -13.16 -1.85 1.70
C ASN A 85 -12.86 -2.47 0.33
N ASP A 86 -11.61 -2.42 -0.10
CA ASP A 86 -11.21 -2.99 -1.39
C ASP A 86 -11.28 -4.51 -1.34
N GLU A 87 -11.84 -5.12 -2.37
CA GLU A 87 -12.01 -6.57 -2.42
C GLU A 87 -10.71 -7.35 -2.35
N ARG A 88 -9.62 -6.73 -2.79
CA ARG A 88 -8.31 -7.38 -2.81
C ARG A 88 -7.65 -7.42 -1.44
N VAL A 89 -8.17 -6.61 -0.51
CA VAL A 89 -7.59 -6.48 0.84
C VAL A 89 -8.33 -7.38 1.80
N GLY A 90 -7.60 -8.13 2.60
CA GLY A 90 -8.16 -9.00 3.62
C GLY A 90 -8.21 -8.33 4.98
N ILE A 91 -7.14 -8.44 5.77
CA ILE A 91 -7.10 -7.89 7.12
C ILE A 91 -6.40 -6.55 7.10
N THR A 92 -6.92 -5.58 7.85
CA THR A 92 -6.29 -4.27 7.97
C THR A 92 -6.13 -3.89 9.42
N PHE A 93 -5.06 -3.13 9.70
CA PHE A 93 -4.80 -2.61 11.04
C PHE A 93 -4.63 -1.10 10.96
N ASP A 94 -5.35 -0.39 11.81
CA ASP A 94 -5.24 1.06 11.93
C ASP A 94 -4.37 1.35 13.15
N LEU A 95 -3.20 1.92 12.92
CA LEU A 95 -2.24 2.24 13.97
C LEU A 95 -2.19 3.74 14.23
N TYR A 96 -3.24 4.47 13.88
CA TYR A 96 -3.40 5.90 14.01
C TYR A 96 -2.59 6.69 12.96
N ASP A 97 -1.28 6.60 12.96
CA ASP A 97 -0.45 7.32 11.99
C ASP A 97 -0.23 6.52 10.72
N ALA A 98 -0.46 5.24 10.77
CA ALA A 98 -0.25 4.35 9.64
C ALA A 98 -1.30 3.26 9.60
N GLY A 99 -1.54 2.73 8.43
CA GLY A 99 -2.42 1.59 8.24
C GLY A 99 -1.67 0.44 7.61
N LEU A 100 -2.00 -0.77 8.02
CA LEU A 100 -1.42 -1.98 7.44
C LEU A 100 -2.50 -2.71 6.64
N LEU A 101 -2.14 -3.16 5.45
CA LEU A 101 -3.03 -3.89 4.57
C LEU A 101 -2.41 -5.25 4.26
N PHE A 102 -3.14 -6.31 4.59
CA PHE A 102 -2.75 -7.67 4.24
C PHE A 102 -3.68 -8.21 3.16
N PHE A 103 -3.15 -9.04 2.31
CA PHE A 103 -3.85 -9.49 1.09
C PHE A 103 -4.29 -10.94 1.10
N ASP A 104 -4.30 -11.58 2.27
CA ASP A 104 -4.81 -12.94 2.37
C ASP A 104 -6.33 -12.89 2.45
N THR A 105 -6.98 -13.12 1.32
CA THR A 105 -8.44 -13.08 1.24
C THR A 105 -9.08 -14.45 1.47
N THR A 106 -8.30 -15.46 1.83
CA THR A 106 -8.83 -16.78 2.18
C THR A 106 -9.48 -16.76 3.55
N LYS A 107 -9.18 -15.73 4.36
CA LYS A 107 -9.77 -15.56 5.69
C LYS A 107 -10.87 -14.50 5.64
N ILE A 108 -11.68 -14.45 6.69
CA ILE A 108 -12.73 -13.46 6.78
C ILE A 108 -12.10 -12.07 6.86
N LYS A 109 -12.62 -11.16 6.06
CA LYS A 109 -12.16 -9.78 6.05
C LYS A 109 -12.43 -9.14 7.40
N GLN A 110 -11.39 -8.54 7.99
CA GLN A 110 -11.49 -7.89 9.30
C GLN A 110 -10.69 -6.61 9.33
N HIS A 111 -11.12 -5.69 10.16
CA HIS A 111 -10.43 -4.43 10.38
C HIS A 111 -10.20 -4.24 11.87
N TYR A 112 -8.96 -3.97 12.24
CA TYR A 112 -8.59 -3.79 13.64
C TYR A 112 -8.05 -2.38 13.86
N ILE A 113 -8.39 -1.78 15.01
CA ILE A 113 -7.82 -0.52 15.43
C ILE A 113 -6.93 -0.84 16.63
N VAL A 114 -5.68 -0.44 16.54
CA VAL A 114 -4.71 -0.70 17.60
C VAL A 114 -4.46 0.61 18.35
N ASN A 115 -4.75 0.60 19.63
CA ASN A 115 -4.53 1.77 20.48
C ASN A 115 -3.25 1.57 21.28
N PHE A 116 -2.43 2.59 21.31
CA PHE A 116 -1.17 2.54 22.03
C PHE A 116 -1.26 3.27 23.36
#